data_910aef9f49c3ff2b8f1785b0741b78e2
#
_entry.id   910aef9f49c3ff2b8f1785b0741b78e2
#
_cell.length_a   1.000
_cell.length_b   1.000
_cell.length_c   1.000
_cell.angle_alpha   90.00
_cell.angle_beta   90.00
_cell.angle_gamma   90.00
#
_symmetry.space_group_name_H-M   'P 1'
#
loop_
_entity.id
_entity.type
_entity.pdbx_description
1 polymer ?
#
loop_
_entity_poly.entity_id
_entity_poly.type
_entity_poly.pdbx_seq_one_letter_code
_entity_poly.pdbx_strand_id
1 'polypeptide(L)'
;MDFLNSIAKKWQEKWEEAKIYQSNPDPQKPKFFTTIAFPYPNSPWHIGHGRTYVTGDVLARYKRMKGYNVLLPMAFHYTGTPIMAMADAIAKGDKELIETFRDIYEIHDDIIPNMSDPLFMANYFKEDIKKSMKEIGLGIDWRREFTTIDPEFSSFIIWQFNKLQSKGYIVKDTHPVGWCPVHNIPVGMHDT
;
A
#
# COMPACT_ATOMS: atom_id res chain seq x y z
N MET A 1 -5.87 25.80 12.59
CA MET A 1 -5.27 24.57 12.04
C MET A 1 -3.74 24.62 12.06
N ASP A 2 -3.11 25.74 11.77
CA ASP A 2 -1.64 25.87 11.69
C ASP A 2 -0.88 25.51 12.97
N PHE A 3 -1.45 25.81 14.15
CA PHE A 3 -0.81 25.46 15.44
C PHE A 3 -0.70 23.94 15.66
N LEU A 4 -1.79 23.19 15.41
CA LEU A 4 -1.75 21.73 15.58
C LEU A 4 -0.84 21.06 14.56
N ASN A 5 -0.86 21.53 13.31
CA ASN A 5 0.02 21.04 12.27
C ASN A 5 1.50 21.30 12.60
N SER A 6 1.84 22.47 13.18
CA SER A 6 3.21 22.76 13.61
C SER A 6 3.69 21.83 14.73
N ILE A 7 2.81 21.50 15.68
CA ILE A 7 3.12 20.53 16.74
C ILE A 7 3.32 19.12 16.14
N ALA A 8 2.43 18.68 15.24
CA ALA A 8 2.53 17.38 14.59
C ALA A 8 3.87 17.26 13.86
N LYS A 9 4.20 18.23 13.01
CA LYS A 9 5.46 18.27 12.26
C LYS A 9 6.69 18.20 13.18
N LYS A 10 6.71 19.03 14.23
CA LYS A 10 7.79 19.02 15.22
C LYS A 10 8.01 17.64 15.84
N TRP A 11 6.95 16.91 16.17
CA TRP A 11 7.09 15.60 16.79
C TRP A 11 7.45 14.52 15.77
N GLN A 12 6.96 14.58 14.56
CA GLN A 12 7.32 13.65 13.48
C GLN A 12 8.83 13.76 13.17
N GLU A 13 9.37 14.98 13.07
CA GLU A 13 10.81 15.21 12.89
C GLU A 13 11.62 14.58 14.04
N LYS A 14 11.20 14.81 15.30
CA LYS A 14 11.87 14.21 16.47
C LYS A 14 11.80 12.68 16.48
N TRP A 15 10.69 12.09 16.06
CA TRP A 15 10.56 10.63 15.96
C TRP A 15 11.45 10.04 14.87
N GLU A 16 11.62 10.74 13.77
CA GLU A 16 12.52 10.33 12.69
C GLU A 16 13.98 10.42 13.11
N GLU A 17 14.39 11.54 13.71
CA GLU A 17 15.74 11.72 14.26
C GLU A 17 16.08 10.66 15.32
N ALA A 18 15.18 10.39 16.25
CA ALA A 18 15.34 9.39 17.30
C ALA A 18 15.14 7.94 16.81
N LYS A 19 14.72 7.75 15.54
CA LYS A 19 14.51 6.43 14.91
C LYS A 19 13.58 5.49 15.70
N ILE A 20 12.57 6.07 16.40
CA ILE A 20 11.76 5.33 17.38
C ILE A 20 10.91 4.20 16.77
N TYR A 21 10.65 4.24 15.46
CA TYR A 21 9.88 3.22 14.74
C TYR A 21 10.75 2.19 14.02
N GLN A 22 12.08 2.35 14.03
CA GLN A 22 12.98 1.39 13.41
C GLN A 22 13.15 0.15 14.31
N SER A 23 12.89 -1.02 13.74
CA SER A 23 13.02 -2.30 14.42
C SER A 23 14.26 -3.05 13.93
N ASN A 24 15.26 -3.17 14.80
CA ASN A 24 16.44 -4.00 14.56
C ASN A 24 16.32 -5.28 15.40
N PRO A 25 16.96 -6.39 15.00
CA PRO A 25 17.02 -7.60 15.82
C PRO A 25 17.56 -7.30 17.22
N ASP A 26 16.78 -7.66 18.24
CA ASP A 26 17.14 -7.50 19.64
C ASP A 26 16.73 -8.79 20.40
N PRO A 27 17.69 -9.66 20.80
CA PRO A 27 17.38 -10.91 21.48
C PRO A 27 16.84 -10.72 22.91
N GLN A 28 17.00 -9.53 23.50
CA GLN A 28 16.56 -9.22 24.86
C GLN A 28 15.11 -8.74 24.93
N LYS A 29 14.49 -8.42 23.80
CA LYS A 29 13.11 -7.96 23.73
C LYS A 29 12.19 -8.98 23.11
N PRO A 30 10.97 -9.16 23.62
CA PRO A 30 9.97 -9.96 22.95
C PRO A 30 9.63 -9.34 21.60
N LYS A 31 9.51 -10.16 20.57
CA LYS A 31 9.24 -9.72 19.20
C LYS A 31 7.74 -9.58 18.99
N PHE A 32 7.35 -8.55 18.25
CA PHE A 32 6.02 -8.40 17.75
C PHE A 32 6.05 -7.92 16.30
N PHE A 33 5.47 -8.71 15.41
CA PHE A 33 5.30 -8.38 14.00
C PHE A 33 3.81 -8.12 13.74
N THR A 34 3.52 -7.03 13.08
CA THR A 34 2.18 -6.75 12.56
C THR A 34 2.29 -6.11 11.19
N THR A 35 1.32 -6.36 10.35
CA THR A 35 1.18 -5.76 9.04
C THR A 35 -0.25 -5.34 8.82
N ILE A 36 -0.47 -4.44 7.88
CA ILE A 36 -1.77 -3.96 7.47
C ILE A 36 -1.89 -4.29 5.98
N ALA A 37 -3.09 -4.50 5.48
CA ALA A 37 -3.30 -4.75 4.06
C ALA A 37 -2.64 -3.66 3.22
N PHE A 38 -1.86 -4.05 2.21
CA PHE A 38 -1.13 -3.11 1.38
C PHE A 38 -2.10 -2.36 0.46
N PRO A 39 -2.03 -1.02 0.40
CA PRO A 39 -2.92 -0.25 -0.45
C PRO A 39 -2.59 -0.44 -1.92
N TYR A 40 -3.63 -0.39 -2.76
CA TYR A 40 -3.47 -0.18 -4.19
C TYR A 40 -3.14 1.30 -4.43
N PRO A 41 -2.01 1.62 -5.08
CA PRO A 41 -1.68 2.99 -5.40
C PRO A 41 -2.30 3.40 -6.75
N ASN A 42 -3.63 3.52 -6.77
CA ASN A 42 -4.42 3.92 -7.94
C ASN A 42 -5.26 5.19 -7.72
N SER A 43 -5.24 5.73 -6.51
CA SER A 43 -5.92 6.97 -6.15
C SER A 43 -5.31 7.56 -4.87
N PRO A 44 -5.56 8.84 -4.55
CA PRO A 44 -5.18 9.43 -3.28
C PRO A 44 -5.84 8.72 -2.09
N TRP A 45 -5.23 8.87 -0.94
CA TRP A 45 -5.81 8.37 0.30
C TRP A 45 -7.05 9.17 0.70
N HIS A 46 -8.04 8.48 1.25
CA HIS A 46 -9.21 9.08 1.88
C HIS A 46 -9.32 8.63 3.34
N ILE A 47 -10.24 9.24 4.09
CA ILE A 47 -10.43 8.99 5.53
C ILE A 47 -10.72 7.51 5.85
N GLY A 48 -11.34 6.76 4.94
CA GLY A 48 -11.56 5.32 5.12
C GLY A 48 -10.25 4.53 5.21
N HIS A 49 -9.26 4.87 4.39
CA HIS A 49 -7.90 4.31 4.51
C HIS A 49 -7.27 4.70 5.85
N GLY A 50 -7.34 5.99 6.24
CA GLY A 50 -6.82 6.47 7.51
C GLY A 50 -7.34 5.65 8.69
N ARG A 51 -8.64 5.33 8.73
CA ARG A 51 -9.23 4.48 9.77
C ARG A 51 -8.55 3.11 9.85
N THR A 52 -8.35 2.44 8.73
CA THR A 52 -7.76 1.09 8.69
C THR A 52 -6.32 1.11 9.20
N TYR A 53 -5.51 2.05 8.71
CA TYR A 53 -4.08 2.09 9.00
C TYR A 53 -3.78 2.61 10.42
N VAL A 54 -4.55 3.57 10.90
CA VAL A 54 -4.44 4.04 12.30
C VAL A 54 -4.76 2.92 13.29
N THR A 55 -5.72 2.04 13.00
CA THR A 55 -6.04 0.90 13.87
C THR A 55 -4.82 -0.03 14.04
N GLY A 56 -4.12 -0.35 12.96
CA GLY A 56 -2.89 -1.15 13.02
C GLY A 56 -1.75 -0.44 13.75
N ASP A 57 -1.60 0.87 13.53
CA ASP A 57 -0.59 1.69 14.20
C ASP A 57 -0.83 1.79 15.72
N VAL A 58 -2.08 1.93 16.16
CA VAL A 58 -2.43 1.94 17.58
C VAL A 58 -1.97 0.64 18.25
N LEU A 59 -2.20 -0.52 17.63
CA LEU A 59 -1.72 -1.79 18.14
C LEU A 59 -0.19 -1.84 18.22
N ALA A 60 0.48 -1.39 17.18
CA ALA A 60 1.95 -1.35 17.14
C ALA A 60 2.52 -0.45 18.23
N ARG A 61 1.94 0.75 18.43
CA ARG A 61 2.33 1.68 19.51
C ARG A 61 2.10 1.08 20.88
N TYR A 62 0.94 0.48 21.12
CA TYR A 62 0.66 -0.21 22.36
C TYR A 62 1.71 -1.28 22.69
N LYS A 63 2.08 -2.09 21.72
CA LYS A 63 3.12 -3.12 21.90
C LYS A 63 4.49 -2.52 22.19
N ARG A 64 4.88 -1.42 21.51
CA ARG A 64 6.11 -0.67 21.83
C ARG A 64 6.12 -0.16 23.27
N MET A 65 4.99 0.42 23.73
CA MET A 65 4.86 0.87 25.12
C MET A 65 4.96 -0.28 26.13
N LYS A 66 4.62 -1.51 25.75
CA LYS A 66 4.79 -2.73 26.56
C LYS A 66 6.19 -3.32 26.48
N GLY A 67 7.15 -2.65 25.83
CA GLY A 67 8.55 -3.07 25.75
C GLY A 67 8.88 -4.06 24.64
N TYR A 68 7.94 -4.34 23.72
CA TYR A 68 8.21 -5.20 22.58
C TYR A 68 9.10 -4.53 21.53
N ASN A 69 9.94 -5.33 20.88
CA ASN A 69 10.58 -4.95 19.62
C ASN A 69 9.55 -5.15 18.49
N VAL A 70 8.98 -4.05 17.98
CA VAL A 70 7.84 -4.09 17.07
C VAL A 70 8.27 -3.75 15.65
N LEU A 71 8.05 -4.68 14.73
CA LEU A 71 8.17 -4.45 13.30
C LEU A 71 6.78 -4.22 12.69
N LEU A 72 6.58 -3.01 12.15
CA LEU A 72 5.46 -2.64 11.29
C LEU A 72 6.04 -2.15 9.95
N PRO A 73 6.16 -3.03 8.95
CA PRO A 73 6.58 -2.64 7.60
C PRO A 73 5.41 -2.06 6.81
N MET A 74 5.69 -1.50 5.65
CA MET A 74 4.68 -1.08 4.68
C MET A 74 5.07 -1.55 3.28
N ALA A 75 4.07 -1.93 2.51
CA ALA A 75 4.23 -2.19 1.09
C ALA A 75 3.08 -1.60 0.30
N PHE A 76 3.22 -1.62 -1.02
CA PHE A 76 2.21 -1.13 -1.96
C PHE A 76 1.87 -2.24 -2.95
N HIS A 77 0.56 -2.42 -3.18
CA HIS A 77 0.04 -3.50 -4.02
C HIS A 77 -0.04 -3.06 -5.48
N TYR A 78 1.02 -3.35 -6.24
CA TYR A 78 1.13 -2.95 -7.65
C TYR A 78 0.50 -3.95 -8.60
N THR A 79 0.24 -5.19 -8.14
CA THR A 79 -0.32 -6.25 -8.97
C THR A 79 -1.85 -6.26 -8.89
N GLY A 80 -2.50 -6.67 -9.97
CA GLY A 80 -3.96 -6.81 -10.04
C GLY A 80 -4.63 -5.83 -10.99
N THR A 81 -5.95 -6.00 -11.12
CA THR A 81 -6.80 -5.30 -12.08
C THR A 81 -7.04 -3.81 -11.80
N PRO A 82 -7.09 -3.31 -10.54
CA PRO A 82 -7.52 -1.94 -10.28
C PRO A 82 -6.66 -0.86 -10.96
N ILE A 83 -5.33 -1.00 -10.89
CA ILE A 83 -4.41 -0.02 -11.51
C ILE A 83 -4.50 -0.10 -13.04
N MET A 84 -4.49 -1.32 -13.58
CA MET A 84 -4.55 -1.53 -15.03
C MET A 84 -5.87 -1.02 -15.63
N ALA A 85 -7.00 -1.25 -14.96
CA ALA A 85 -8.30 -0.78 -15.43
C ALA A 85 -8.39 0.76 -15.48
N MET A 86 -7.86 1.44 -14.45
CA MET A 86 -7.82 2.91 -14.44
C MET A 86 -6.87 3.46 -15.49
N ALA A 87 -5.69 2.87 -15.65
CA ALA A 87 -4.74 3.29 -16.68
C ALA A 87 -5.31 3.11 -18.11
N ASP A 88 -6.00 2.00 -18.36
CA ASP A 88 -6.68 1.73 -19.62
C ASP A 88 -7.84 2.73 -19.88
N ALA A 89 -8.60 3.09 -18.85
CA ALA A 89 -9.66 4.10 -18.95
C ALA A 89 -9.07 5.48 -19.32
N ILE A 90 -7.97 5.90 -18.70
CA ILE A 90 -7.26 7.14 -19.07
C ILE A 90 -6.77 7.05 -20.51
N ALA A 91 -6.15 5.94 -20.93
CA ALA A 91 -5.67 5.74 -22.29
C ALA A 91 -6.78 5.84 -23.34
N LYS A 92 -8.00 5.42 -22.99
CA LYS A 92 -9.21 5.52 -23.83
C LYS A 92 -9.90 6.88 -23.79
N GLY A 93 -9.42 7.80 -22.96
CA GLY A 93 -9.98 9.14 -22.83
C GLY A 93 -11.30 9.19 -22.06
N ASP A 94 -11.44 8.36 -21.03
CA ASP A 94 -12.59 8.39 -20.12
C ASP A 94 -12.70 9.77 -19.46
N LYS A 95 -13.72 10.53 -19.85
CA LYS A 95 -13.88 11.93 -19.45
C LYS A 95 -14.15 12.07 -17.97
N GLU A 96 -14.98 11.21 -17.39
CA GLU A 96 -15.38 11.28 -15.99
C GLU A 96 -14.17 11.01 -15.08
N LEU A 97 -13.36 10.02 -15.45
CA LEU A 97 -12.13 9.72 -14.72
C LEU A 97 -11.08 10.82 -14.86
N ILE A 98 -10.91 11.40 -16.06
CA ILE A 98 -10.00 12.52 -16.31
C ILE A 98 -10.43 13.76 -15.50
N GLU A 99 -11.72 14.09 -15.46
CA GLU A 99 -12.28 15.18 -14.65
C GLU A 99 -12.06 14.89 -13.16
N THR A 100 -12.26 13.67 -12.70
CA THR A 100 -11.96 13.26 -11.32
C THR A 100 -10.50 13.49 -10.97
N PHE A 101 -9.58 13.10 -11.83
CA PHE A 101 -8.14 13.30 -11.60
C PHE A 101 -7.78 14.79 -11.53
N ARG A 102 -8.35 15.60 -12.43
CA ARG A 102 -8.11 17.05 -12.47
C ARG A 102 -8.76 17.79 -11.30
N ASP A 103 -10.08 17.60 -11.10
CA ASP A 103 -10.91 18.49 -10.28
C ASP A 103 -11.02 18.01 -8.83
N ILE A 104 -10.86 16.70 -8.58
CA ILE A 104 -10.99 16.12 -7.25
C ILE A 104 -9.61 15.74 -6.68
N TYR A 105 -8.75 15.12 -7.51
CA TYR A 105 -7.41 14.74 -7.06
C TYR A 105 -6.39 15.85 -7.26
N GLU A 106 -6.80 16.96 -7.90
CA GLU A 106 -5.96 18.15 -8.17
C GLU A 106 -4.65 17.80 -8.92
N ILE A 107 -4.71 16.80 -9.80
CA ILE A 107 -3.58 16.39 -10.63
C ILE A 107 -3.48 17.32 -11.83
N HIS A 108 -2.30 17.86 -12.06
CA HIS A 108 -2.06 18.79 -13.16
C HIS A 108 -2.27 18.15 -14.54
N ASP A 109 -2.85 18.91 -15.49
CA ASP A 109 -3.25 18.41 -16.82
C ASP A 109 -2.12 17.79 -17.63
N ASP A 110 -0.88 18.23 -17.45
CA ASP A 110 0.31 17.67 -18.11
C ASP A 110 0.74 16.30 -17.54
N ILE A 111 0.29 15.94 -16.34
CA ILE A 111 0.57 14.67 -15.68
C ILE A 111 -0.45 13.59 -16.05
N ILE A 112 -1.73 13.98 -16.19
CA ILE A 112 -2.84 13.04 -16.43
C ILE A 112 -2.59 12.09 -17.62
N PRO A 113 -2.08 12.52 -18.77
CA PRO A 113 -1.79 11.59 -19.88
C PRO A 113 -0.80 10.48 -19.53
N ASN A 114 0.15 10.74 -18.63
CA ASN A 114 1.13 9.75 -18.19
C ASN A 114 0.50 8.67 -17.30
N MET A 115 -0.68 8.93 -16.72
CA MET A 115 -1.43 7.94 -15.93
C MET A 115 -1.97 6.78 -16.77
N SER A 116 -1.90 6.85 -18.10
CA SER A 116 -2.15 5.73 -19.00
C SER A 116 -1.10 4.61 -18.91
N ASP A 117 0.07 4.90 -18.31
CA ASP A 117 1.05 3.88 -17.93
C ASP A 117 0.74 3.42 -16.49
N PRO A 118 0.37 2.12 -16.29
CA PRO A 118 0.08 1.60 -14.94
C PRO A 118 1.22 1.76 -13.95
N LEU A 119 2.47 1.65 -14.39
CA LEU A 119 3.62 1.79 -13.52
C LEU A 119 3.85 3.24 -13.10
N PHE A 120 3.66 4.18 -14.02
CA PHE A 120 3.71 5.61 -13.70
C PHE A 120 2.62 5.96 -12.69
N MET A 121 1.37 5.55 -12.94
CA MET A 121 0.24 5.78 -12.04
C MET A 121 0.52 5.23 -10.63
N ALA A 122 0.97 3.98 -10.55
CA ALA A 122 1.28 3.34 -9.28
C ALA A 122 2.39 4.08 -8.52
N ASN A 123 3.46 4.51 -9.18
CA ASN A 123 4.54 5.25 -8.56
C ASN A 123 4.08 6.63 -8.06
N TYR A 124 3.26 7.32 -8.84
CA TYR A 124 2.71 8.63 -8.47
C TYR A 124 1.87 8.54 -7.20
N PHE A 125 0.87 7.68 -7.18
CA PHE A 125 0.00 7.53 -6.01
C PHE A 125 0.70 6.86 -4.82
N LYS A 126 1.71 6.01 -5.04
CA LYS A 126 2.53 5.48 -3.95
C LYS A 126 3.19 6.59 -3.14
N GLU A 127 3.80 7.56 -3.81
CA GLU A 127 4.47 8.67 -3.12
C GLU A 127 3.46 9.59 -2.41
N ASP A 128 2.29 9.85 -3.01
CA ASP A 128 1.21 10.61 -2.39
C ASP A 128 0.67 9.91 -1.14
N ILE A 129 0.36 8.63 -1.23
CA ILE A 129 -0.10 7.80 -0.09
C ILE A 129 0.95 7.76 1.01
N LYS A 130 2.21 7.55 0.67
CA LYS A 130 3.33 7.53 1.62
C LYS A 130 3.48 8.86 2.34
N LYS A 131 3.34 9.98 1.63
CA LYS A 131 3.32 11.32 2.20
C LYS A 131 2.19 11.45 3.22
N SER A 132 0.97 11.09 2.84
CA SER A 132 -0.20 11.12 3.72
C SER A 132 -0.02 10.25 4.97
N MET A 133 0.54 9.04 4.83
CA MET A 133 0.86 8.16 5.96
C MET A 133 1.86 8.80 6.94
N LYS A 134 2.86 9.50 6.42
CA LYS A 134 3.83 10.24 7.23
C LYS A 134 3.19 11.44 7.92
N GLU A 135 2.35 12.19 7.22
CA GLU A 135 1.68 13.38 7.75
C GLU A 135 0.72 13.06 8.90
N ILE A 136 0.01 11.93 8.85
CA ILE A 136 -0.79 11.46 10.00
C ILE A 136 0.07 10.77 11.08
N GLY A 137 1.37 10.62 10.85
CA GLY A 137 2.35 10.16 11.82
C GLY A 137 2.33 8.65 12.09
N LEU A 138 2.04 7.80 11.10
CA LEU A 138 2.07 6.35 11.28
C LEU A 138 3.48 5.86 11.65
N GLY A 139 3.56 5.00 12.66
CA GLY A 139 4.81 4.46 13.21
C GLY A 139 5.38 3.28 12.40
N ILE A 140 5.60 3.50 11.12
CA ILE A 140 6.09 2.51 10.14
C ILE A 140 7.62 2.53 10.10
N ASP A 141 8.24 1.35 9.98
CA ASP A 141 9.65 1.24 9.66
C ASP A 141 9.84 1.33 8.13
N TRP A 142 9.97 2.55 7.62
CA TRP A 142 10.10 2.84 6.18
C TRP A 142 11.34 2.23 5.51
N ARG A 143 12.31 1.71 6.27
CA ARG A 143 13.43 0.95 5.71
C ARG A 143 13.00 -0.43 5.19
N ARG A 144 11.79 -0.85 5.54
CA ARG A 144 11.16 -2.12 5.16
C ARG A 144 10.01 -1.89 4.17
N GLU A 145 10.07 -0.79 3.42
CA GLU A 145 9.14 -0.54 2.32
C GLU A 145 9.48 -1.44 1.14
N PHE A 146 8.46 -1.95 0.46
CA PHE A 146 8.58 -2.70 -0.78
C PHE A 146 7.29 -2.60 -1.61
N THR A 147 7.34 -3.12 -2.83
CA THR A 147 6.17 -3.27 -3.70
C THR A 147 5.96 -4.74 -4.04
N THR A 148 4.74 -5.10 -4.44
CA THR A 148 4.44 -6.50 -4.80
C THR A 148 5.05 -6.95 -6.14
N ILE A 149 5.71 -6.05 -6.86
CA ILE A 149 6.47 -6.37 -8.09
C ILE A 149 7.99 -6.42 -7.85
N ASP A 150 8.46 -6.16 -6.64
CA ASP A 150 9.89 -6.25 -6.34
C ASP A 150 10.40 -7.69 -6.51
N PRO A 151 11.61 -7.88 -7.03
CA PRO A 151 12.17 -9.21 -7.29
C PRO A 151 12.22 -10.11 -6.05
N GLU A 152 12.54 -9.54 -4.90
CA GLU A 152 12.61 -10.24 -3.62
C GLU A 152 11.22 -10.76 -3.19
N PHE A 153 10.19 -9.92 -3.34
CA PHE A 153 8.80 -10.32 -3.06
C PHE A 153 8.35 -11.42 -4.02
N SER A 154 8.61 -11.26 -5.31
CA SER A 154 8.28 -12.26 -6.33
C SER A 154 8.96 -13.59 -6.05
N SER A 155 10.24 -13.58 -5.68
CA SER A 155 11.01 -14.78 -5.31
C SER A 155 10.40 -15.48 -4.10
N PHE A 156 9.97 -14.71 -3.07
CA PHE A 156 9.31 -15.27 -1.90
C PHE A 156 7.96 -15.91 -2.25
N ILE A 157 7.15 -15.28 -3.11
CA ILE A 157 5.87 -15.84 -3.55
C ILE A 157 6.06 -17.14 -4.32
N ILE A 158 7.05 -17.22 -5.22
CA ILE A 158 7.40 -18.44 -5.96
C ILE A 158 7.82 -19.56 -4.97
N TRP A 159 8.68 -19.22 -4.01
CA TRP A 159 9.09 -20.18 -2.97
C TRP A 159 7.88 -20.67 -2.16
N GLN A 160 7.00 -19.78 -1.72
CA GLN A 160 5.80 -20.12 -0.96
C GLN A 160 4.87 -21.03 -1.76
N PHE A 161 4.63 -20.69 -3.03
CA PHE A 161 3.81 -21.49 -3.94
C PHE A 161 4.36 -22.92 -4.05
N ASN A 162 5.64 -23.06 -4.39
CA ASN A 162 6.30 -24.36 -4.52
C ASN A 162 6.25 -25.17 -3.21
N LYS A 163 6.41 -24.50 -2.06
CA LYS A 163 6.33 -25.13 -0.76
C LYS A 163 4.93 -25.65 -0.43
N LEU A 164 3.90 -24.88 -0.75
CA LEU A 164 2.51 -25.29 -0.56
C LEU A 164 2.11 -26.43 -1.52
N GLN A 165 2.55 -26.33 -2.78
CA GLN A 165 2.33 -27.38 -3.77
C GLN A 165 2.99 -28.72 -3.35
N SER A 166 4.24 -28.67 -2.88
CA SER A 166 4.96 -29.88 -2.42
C SER A 166 4.31 -30.55 -1.21
N LYS A 167 3.49 -29.80 -0.45
CA LYS A 167 2.72 -30.32 0.68
C LYS A 167 1.29 -30.74 0.31
N GLY A 168 0.90 -30.65 -0.96
CA GLY A 168 -0.44 -31.00 -1.43
C GLY A 168 -1.55 -30.01 -1.09
N TYR A 169 -1.21 -28.79 -0.64
CA TYR A 169 -2.21 -27.75 -0.35
C TYR A 169 -2.67 -27.00 -1.59
N ILE A 170 -1.93 -27.08 -2.68
CA ILE A 170 -2.32 -26.49 -3.98
C ILE A 170 -2.60 -27.63 -4.94
N VAL A 171 -3.83 -27.63 -5.46
CA VAL A 171 -4.32 -28.57 -6.48
C VAL A 171 -4.83 -27.80 -7.68
N LYS A 172 -4.84 -28.43 -8.84
CA LYS A 172 -5.49 -27.89 -10.03
C LYS A 172 -6.91 -28.47 -10.09
N ASP A 173 -7.90 -27.59 -10.03
CA ASP A 173 -9.31 -27.96 -10.09
C ASP A 173 -10.11 -26.92 -10.88
N THR A 174 -11.38 -27.22 -11.18
CA THR A 174 -12.32 -26.31 -11.83
C THR A 174 -13.21 -25.63 -10.81
N HIS A 175 -13.28 -24.29 -10.88
CA HIS A 175 -14.13 -23.49 -10.01
C HIS A 175 -14.76 -22.35 -10.82
N PRO A 176 -16.07 -22.05 -10.65
CA PRO A 176 -16.69 -20.89 -11.26
C PRO A 176 -16.05 -19.60 -10.77
N VAL A 177 -15.61 -18.76 -11.70
CA VAL A 177 -15.01 -17.44 -11.39
C VAL A 177 -15.68 -16.37 -12.26
N GLY A 178 -15.78 -15.15 -11.71
CA GLY A 178 -16.08 -13.98 -12.53
C GLY A 178 -15.00 -13.81 -13.59
N TRP A 179 -15.36 -13.45 -14.80
CA TRP A 179 -14.43 -13.29 -15.90
C TRP A 179 -14.66 -11.99 -16.65
N CYS A 180 -13.61 -11.21 -16.84
CA CYS A 180 -13.66 -10.04 -17.70
C CYS A 180 -13.28 -10.41 -19.14
N PRO A 181 -14.24 -10.38 -20.08
CA PRO A 181 -13.95 -10.76 -21.46
C PRO A 181 -13.09 -9.73 -22.20
N VAL A 182 -13.05 -8.49 -21.74
CA VAL A 182 -12.25 -7.41 -22.35
C VAL A 182 -10.76 -7.58 -22.03
N HIS A 183 -10.44 -7.84 -20.75
CA HIS A 183 -9.07 -8.00 -20.30
C HIS A 183 -8.60 -9.45 -20.25
N ASN A 184 -9.52 -10.41 -20.51
CA ASN A 184 -9.25 -11.86 -20.51
C ASN A 184 -8.63 -12.36 -19.19
N ILE A 185 -9.17 -11.91 -18.05
CA ILE A 185 -8.68 -12.21 -16.69
C ILE A 185 -9.84 -12.52 -15.74
N PRO A 186 -9.60 -13.28 -14.67
CA PRO A 186 -10.58 -13.43 -13.60
C PRO A 186 -10.79 -12.09 -12.86
N VAL A 187 -12.02 -11.86 -12.42
CA VAL A 187 -12.44 -10.67 -11.67
C VAL A 187 -12.69 -11.09 -10.22
N GLY A 188 -12.15 -10.36 -9.28
CA GLY A 188 -12.39 -10.57 -7.86
C GLY A 188 -13.82 -10.19 -7.44
N MET A 189 -14.34 -10.78 -6.38
CA MET A 189 -15.70 -10.48 -5.88
C MET A 189 -15.87 -9.01 -5.40
N HIS A 190 -14.77 -8.28 -5.27
CA HIS A 190 -14.78 -6.86 -4.86
C HIS A 190 -14.63 -5.90 -6.05
N ASP A 191 -14.48 -6.43 -7.26
CA ASP A 191 -14.26 -5.66 -8.50
C ASP A 191 -15.52 -5.65 -9.38
N THR A 192 -16.65 -6.13 -8.85
CA THR A 192 -17.96 -6.19 -9.54
C THR A 192 -18.99 -5.33 -8.85
#